data_e1d45dc2a350e824bb7bbb11c864fa46
#
_entry.id   e1d45dc2a350e824bb7bbb11c864fa46
#
_cell.length_a   1.000
_cell.length_b   1.000
_cell.length_c   1.000
_cell.angle_alpha   90.00
_cell.angle_beta   90.00
_cell.angle_gamma   90.00
#
_symmetry.space_group_name_H-M   'P 1'
#
loop_
_entity.id
_entity.type
_entity.pdbx_description
1 polymer ?
#
loop_
_entity_poly.entity_id
_entity_poly.type
_entity_poly.pdbx_seq_one_letter_code
_entity_poly.pdbx_strand_id
1 'polypeptide(L)'
;MNVIHAFAIAILQGVTELFPISSLGHAVIVPSLLRWPIDQHSPEFLPFLVVLHVGTAVALLIYFWREWLAIALGILRRGPGSADAWRAFGLIVIATLPAVVIGLLFEKMVRGLFASPIVAALFLIANGFLLLLGDWLRVRSEARASRTPKATSLGWRGALAIGFWQCLAFLPGISRSGAAIVGGLVAGLQHAEAAHFSFLIATPIIAGAAVLEIPKLLALPGHGLSGLALASGVVAGVTAYLSIAFLMRYFRRHDFDDALVPFAIYCWAAGAGAAFVFVL
;
A
#
# COMPACT_ATOMS: atom_id res chain seq x y z
N MET A 1 -20.75 0.63 -14.11
CA MET A 1 -19.36 0.57 -14.68
C MET A 1 -19.33 -0.51 -15.75
N ASN A 2 -18.72 -0.25 -16.93
CA ASN A 2 -18.58 -1.28 -17.96
C ASN A 2 -17.37 -2.19 -17.73
N VAL A 3 -17.32 -3.33 -18.43
CA VAL A 3 -16.27 -4.37 -18.26
C VAL A 3 -14.86 -3.84 -18.51
N ILE A 4 -14.69 -2.98 -19.52
CA ILE A 4 -13.37 -2.44 -19.90
C ILE A 4 -12.84 -1.54 -18.78
N HIS A 5 -13.69 -0.63 -18.26
CA HIS A 5 -13.29 0.26 -17.16
C HIS A 5 -13.01 -0.51 -15.87
N ALA A 6 -13.79 -1.56 -15.58
CA ALA A 6 -13.58 -2.41 -14.41
C ALA A 6 -12.21 -3.09 -14.45
N PHE A 7 -11.83 -3.68 -15.57
CA PHE A 7 -10.54 -4.32 -15.73
C PHE A 7 -9.39 -3.31 -15.80
N ALA A 8 -9.60 -2.15 -16.42
CA ALA A 8 -8.58 -1.09 -16.43
C ALA A 8 -8.25 -0.61 -15.01
N ILE A 9 -9.29 -0.38 -14.15
CA ILE A 9 -9.08 -0.03 -12.74
C ILE A 9 -8.45 -1.20 -11.98
N ALA A 10 -8.80 -2.45 -12.31
CA ALA A 10 -8.21 -3.62 -11.66
C ALA A 10 -6.71 -3.75 -11.96
N ILE A 11 -6.30 -3.56 -13.21
CA ILE A 11 -4.89 -3.54 -13.60
C ILE A 11 -4.17 -2.38 -12.90
N LEU A 12 -4.76 -1.18 -12.96
CA LEU A 12 -4.23 0.01 -12.31
C LEU A 12 -4.02 -0.24 -10.80
N GLN A 13 -5.02 -0.79 -10.12
CA GLN A 13 -4.95 -1.15 -8.71
C GLN A 13 -3.80 -2.14 -8.44
N GLY A 14 -3.72 -3.25 -9.18
CA GLY A 14 -2.70 -4.26 -8.97
C GLY A 14 -1.27 -3.75 -9.20
N VAL A 15 -1.10 -2.82 -10.15
CA VAL A 15 0.20 -2.15 -10.35
C VAL A 15 0.46 -1.16 -9.23
N THR A 16 -0.42 -0.21 -9.00
CA THR A 16 -0.13 0.97 -8.18
C THR A 16 -0.23 0.71 -6.68
N GLU A 17 -0.88 -0.38 -6.21
CA GLU A 17 -0.99 -0.71 -4.79
C GLU A 17 0.37 -0.95 -4.14
N LEU A 18 1.28 -1.59 -4.86
CA LEU A 18 2.57 -1.99 -4.32
C LEU A 18 3.69 -1.02 -4.69
N PHE A 19 3.55 -0.37 -5.83
CA PHE A 19 4.42 0.73 -6.18
C PHE A 19 4.23 1.90 -5.21
N PRO A 20 5.29 2.62 -4.85
CA PRO A 20 5.19 3.72 -3.89
C PRO A 20 4.57 4.99 -4.52
N ILE A 21 3.46 4.84 -5.27
CA ILE A 21 2.85 5.90 -6.10
C ILE A 21 1.35 6.13 -5.86
N SER A 22 0.76 5.48 -4.85
CA SER A 22 -0.66 5.64 -4.44
C SER A 22 -1.72 5.07 -5.37
N SER A 23 -2.24 3.88 -5.06
CA SER A 23 -3.32 3.23 -5.81
C SER A 23 -4.64 3.99 -5.75
N LEU A 24 -5.04 4.42 -4.55
CA LEU A 24 -6.28 5.20 -4.37
C LEU A 24 -6.22 6.54 -5.09
N GLY A 25 -5.08 7.21 -5.08
CA GLY A 25 -4.89 8.43 -5.87
C GLY A 25 -5.14 8.19 -7.35
N HIS A 26 -4.57 7.13 -7.91
CA HIS A 26 -4.76 6.78 -9.31
C HIS A 26 -6.20 6.34 -9.63
N ALA A 27 -6.86 5.60 -8.73
CA ALA A 27 -8.26 5.20 -8.89
C ALA A 27 -9.23 6.39 -8.96
N VAL A 28 -8.84 7.55 -8.41
CA VAL A 28 -9.61 8.80 -8.49
C VAL A 28 -9.16 9.66 -9.69
N ILE A 29 -7.86 9.83 -9.87
CA ILE A 29 -7.28 10.71 -10.90
C ILE A 29 -7.55 10.19 -12.31
N VAL A 30 -7.27 8.90 -12.58
CA VAL A 30 -7.32 8.34 -13.94
C VAL A 30 -8.72 8.36 -14.56
N PRO A 31 -9.79 7.90 -13.88
CA PRO A 31 -11.14 8.00 -14.41
C PRO A 31 -11.56 9.45 -14.67
N SER A 32 -11.18 10.37 -13.80
CA SER A 32 -11.51 11.81 -13.95
C SER A 32 -10.77 12.44 -15.14
N LEU A 33 -9.47 12.17 -15.34
CA LEU A 33 -8.69 12.63 -16.47
C LEU A 33 -9.21 12.10 -17.81
N LEU A 34 -9.59 10.82 -17.85
CA LEU A 34 -10.07 10.16 -19.04
C LEU A 34 -11.58 10.36 -19.27
N ARG A 35 -12.24 11.15 -18.40
CA ARG A 35 -13.68 11.41 -18.43
C ARG A 35 -14.51 10.13 -18.53
N TRP A 36 -14.09 9.10 -17.81
CA TRP A 36 -14.84 7.85 -17.76
C TRP A 36 -16.19 8.08 -17.07
N PRO A 37 -17.29 7.48 -17.58
CA PRO A 37 -18.61 7.60 -16.97
C PRO A 37 -18.71 6.70 -15.71
N ILE A 38 -17.86 7.00 -14.71
CA ILE A 38 -17.79 6.30 -13.43
C ILE A 38 -18.15 7.29 -12.34
N ASP A 39 -19.26 7.04 -11.67
CA ASP A 39 -19.63 7.78 -10.47
C ASP A 39 -18.82 7.28 -9.27
N GLN A 40 -17.79 8.03 -8.92
CA GLN A 40 -16.92 7.73 -7.77
C GLN A 40 -17.60 7.94 -6.41
N HIS A 41 -18.76 8.63 -6.40
CA HIS A 41 -19.59 8.82 -5.20
C HIS A 41 -20.66 7.74 -5.06
N SER A 42 -20.80 6.86 -6.07
CA SER A 42 -21.77 5.77 -6.00
C SER A 42 -21.46 4.84 -4.82
N PRO A 43 -22.50 4.31 -4.14
CA PRO A 43 -22.33 3.39 -3.02
C PRO A 43 -21.63 2.08 -3.43
N GLU A 44 -21.50 1.81 -4.72
CA GLU A 44 -20.88 0.62 -5.29
C GLU A 44 -19.38 0.77 -5.54
N PHE A 45 -18.88 2.01 -5.71
CA PHE A 45 -17.51 2.27 -6.13
C PHE A 45 -16.49 1.85 -5.05
N LEU A 46 -16.70 2.28 -3.81
CA LEU A 46 -15.79 1.91 -2.71
C LEU A 46 -15.77 0.39 -2.46
N PRO A 47 -16.91 -0.31 -2.38
CA PRO A 47 -16.92 -1.77 -2.28
C PRO A 47 -16.21 -2.47 -3.45
N PHE A 48 -16.36 -1.96 -4.66
CA PHE A 48 -15.62 -2.49 -5.81
C PHE A 48 -14.09 -2.35 -5.59
N LEU A 49 -13.61 -1.19 -5.16
CA LEU A 49 -12.19 -1.00 -4.84
C LEU A 49 -11.72 -1.95 -3.73
N VAL A 50 -12.55 -2.21 -2.71
CA VAL A 50 -12.22 -3.18 -1.65
C VAL A 50 -12.01 -4.58 -2.21
N VAL A 51 -12.85 -5.02 -3.16
CA VAL A 51 -12.66 -6.33 -3.83
C VAL A 51 -11.32 -6.38 -4.57
N LEU A 52 -10.92 -5.29 -5.23
CA LEU A 52 -9.60 -5.20 -5.88
C LEU A 52 -8.46 -5.30 -4.85
N HIS A 53 -8.60 -4.61 -3.71
CA HIS A 53 -7.61 -4.69 -2.62
C HIS A 53 -7.54 -6.11 -2.03
N VAL A 54 -8.67 -6.83 -1.91
CA VAL A 54 -8.65 -8.24 -1.51
C VAL A 54 -7.85 -9.08 -2.51
N GLY A 55 -8.03 -8.86 -3.82
CA GLY A 55 -7.22 -9.51 -4.84
C GLY A 55 -5.71 -9.25 -4.63
N THR A 56 -5.33 -8.01 -4.35
CA THR A 56 -3.92 -7.66 -4.09
C THR A 56 -3.40 -8.27 -2.77
N ALA A 57 -4.23 -8.37 -1.73
CA ALA A 57 -3.87 -9.04 -0.48
C ALA A 57 -3.66 -10.54 -0.67
N VAL A 58 -4.49 -11.19 -1.48
CA VAL A 58 -4.30 -12.60 -1.85
C VAL A 58 -2.98 -12.80 -2.60
N ALA A 59 -2.64 -11.89 -3.52
CA ALA A 59 -1.36 -11.92 -4.21
C ALA A 59 -0.16 -11.81 -3.24
N LEU A 60 -0.25 -10.92 -2.24
CA LEU A 60 0.75 -10.78 -1.18
C LEU A 60 0.88 -12.06 -0.35
N LEU A 61 -0.25 -12.67 0.05
CA LEU A 61 -0.25 -13.95 0.76
C LEU A 61 0.39 -15.07 -0.07
N ILE A 62 0.07 -15.15 -1.36
CA ILE A 62 0.65 -16.14 -2.27
C ILE A 62 2.15 -15.88 -2.46
N TYR A 63 2.58 -14.64 -2.64
CA TYR A 63 4.00 -14.34 -2.85
C TYR A 63 4.85 -14.64 -1.60
N PHE A 64 4.35 -14.24 -0.42
CA PHE A 64 5.04 -14.43 0.87
C PHE A 64 4.52 -15.65 1.65
N TRP A 65 3.89 -16.64 0.98
CA TRP A 65 3.25 -17.77 1.65
C TRP A 65 4.20 -18.57 2.57
N ARG A 66 5.48 -18.73 2.16
CA ARG A 66 6.48 -19.44 2.96
C ARG A 66 6.77 -18.71 4.26
N GLU A 67 6.82 -17.40 4.25
CA GLU A 67 7.06 -16.59 5.44
C GLU A 67 5.87 -16.62 6.37
N TRP A 68 4.67 -16.44 5.83
CA TRP A 68 3.43 -16.57 6.62
C TRP A 68 3.30 -17.97 7.23
N LEU A 69 3.62 -19.01 6.49
CA LEU A 69 3.63 -20.38 7.00
C LEU A 69 4.70 -20.57 8.08
N ALA A 70 5.91 -20.03 7.89
CA ALA A 70 6.99 -20.11 8.87
C ALA A 70 6.60 -19.40 10.18
N ILE A 71 5.99 -18.21 10.11
CA ILE A 71 5.48 -17.49 11.26
C ILE A 71 4.39 -18.33 11.97
N ALA A 72 3.39 -18.82 11.22
CA ALA A 72 2.30 -19.61 11.77
C ALA A 72 2.79 -20.90 12.44
N LEU A 73 3.65 -21.66 11.77
CA LEU A 73 4.21 -22.91 12.31
C LEU A 73 5.14 -22.64 13.51
N GLY A 74 5.93 -21.54 13.46
CA GLY A 74 6.81 -21.17 14.57
C GLY A 74 6.04 -20.75 15.82
N ILE A 75 4.87 -20.14 15.66
CA ILE A 75 3.95 -19.81 16.77
C ILE A 75 3.29 -21.08 17.34
N LEU A 76 2.86 -22.00 16.47
CA LEU A 76 2.16 -23.21 16.87
C LEU A 76 3.09 -24.27 17.48
N ARG A 77 4.30 -24.40 16.93
CA ARG A 77 5.30 -25.38 17.36
C ARG A 77 6.23 -24.73 18.40
N ARG A 78 6.17 -25.19 19.65
CA ARG A 78 7.11 -24.79 20.70
C ARG A 78 8.47 -25.45 20.41
N GLY A 79 9.42 -24.70 19.80
CA GLY A 79 10.72 -25.24 19.44
C GLY A 79 11.72 -24.18 18.97
N PRO A 80 12.89 -24.57 18.46
CA PRO A 80 13.84 -23.64 17.87
C PRO A 80 13.17 -22.78 16.79
N GLY A 81 13.34 -21.45 16.84
CA GLY A 81 12.70 -20.50 15.93
C GLY A 81 11.33 -19.96 16.37
N SER A 82 10.73 -20.49 17.46
CA SER A 82 9.46 -19.95 17.98
C SER A 82 9.59 -18.49 18.45
N ALA A 83 10.71 -18.13 19.08
CA ALA A 83 10.97 -16.76 19.52
C ALA A 83 11.04 -15.78 18.33
N ASP A 84 11.66 -16.16 17.22
CA ASP A 84 11.77 -15.34 16.02
C ASP A 84 10.41 -15.19 15.34
N ALA A 85 9.58 -16.25 15.30
CA ALA A 85 8.24 -16.21 14.76
C ALA A 85 7.32 -15.27 15.58
N TRP A 86 7.36 -15.37 16.91
CA TRP A 86 6.62 -14.46 17.80
C TRP A 86 7.09 -13.01 17.66
N ARG A 87 8.41 -12.80 17.52
CA ARG A 87 8.98 -11.46 17.28
C ARG A 87 8.49 -10.90 15.95
N ALA A 88 8.59 -11.67 14.85
CA ALA A 88 8.14 -11.23 13.54
C ALA A 88 6.64 -10.88 13.54
N PHE A 89 5.81 -11.77 14.10
CA PHE A 89 4.38 -11.53 14.27
C PHE A 89 4.10 -10.28 15.11
N GLY A 90 4.77 -10.13 16.24
CA GLY A 90 4.62 -8.97 17.13
C GLY A 90 4.99 -7.65 16.43
N LEU A 91 6.06 -7.62 15.62
CA LEU A 91 6.44 -6.44 14.85
C LEU A 91 5.40 -6.09 13.78
N ILE A 92 4.84 -7.08 13.10
CA ILE A 92 3.75 -6.87 12.13
C ILE A 92 2.52 -6.28 12.83
N VAL A 93 2.12 -6.84 13.97
CA VAL A 93 0.98 -6.33 14.75
C VAL A 93 1.24 -4.89 15.21
N ILE A 94 2.41 -4.62 15.82
CA ILE A 94 2.77 -3.28 16.31
C ILE A 94 2.76 -2.25 15.17
N ALA A 95 3.30 -2.61 14.00
CA ALA A 95 3.28 -1.72 12.84
C ALA A 95 1.88 -1.51 12.27
N THR A 96 0.96 -2.48 12.42
CA THR A 96 -0.42 -2.38 11.93
C THR A 96 -1.31 -1.53 12.83
N LEU A 97 -1.08 -1.56 14.16
CA LEU A 97 -1.94 -0.92 15.16
C LEU A 97 -2.23 0.57 14.91
N PRO A 98 -1.24 1.46 14.62
CA PRO A 98 -1.52 2.87 14.38
C PRO A 98 -2.52 3.10 13.25
N ALA A 99 -2.36 2.36 12.14
CA ALA A 99 -3.25 2.50 10.99
C ALA A 99 -4.67 2.00 11.30
N VAL A 100 -4.82 0.92 12.06
CA VAL A 100 -6.13 0.42 12.49
C VAL A 100 -6.81 1.44 13.40
N VAL A 101 -6.11 1.91 14.43
CA VAL A 101 -6.68 2.86 15.40
C VAL A 101 -7.07 4.17 14.73
N ILE A 102 -6.15 4.78 13.97
CA ILE A 102 -6.40 6.05 13.30
C ILE A 102 -7.47 5.88 12.21
N GLY A 103 -7.42 4.78 11.43
CA GLY A 103 -8.41 4.50 10.39
C GLY A 103 -9.84 4.38 10.96
N LEU A 104 -10.01 3.69 12.08
CA LEU A 104 -11.31 3.56 12.75
C LEU A 104 -11.80 4.90 13.35
N LEU A 105 -10.91 5.66 13.98
CA LEU A 105 -11.28 6.94 14.61
C LEU A 105 -11.66 8.02 13.59
N PHE A 106 -11.00 8.04 12.43
CA PHE A 106 -11.14 9.08 11.41
C PHE A 106 -11.81 8.61 10.12
N GLU A 107 -12.47 7.45 10.11
CA GLU A 107 -13.10 6.84 8.93
C GLU A 107 -13.94 7.83 8.12
N LYS A 108 -14.83 8.58 8.77
CA LYS A 108 -15.73 9.55 8.11
C LYS A 108 -14.99 10.70 7.45
N MET A 109 -13.96 11.23 8.12
CA MET A 109 -13.16 12.34 7.62
C MET A 109 -12.31 11.88 6.41
N VAL A 110 -11.71 10.71 6.50
CA VAL A 110 -10.91 10.11 5.45
C VAL A 110 -11.76 9.88 4.20
N ARG A 111 -12.96 9.31 4.33
CA ARG A 111 -13.88 9.09 3.19
C ARG A 111 -14.20 10.39 2.44
N GLY A 112 -14.37 11.52 3.15
CA GLY A 112 -14.64 12.81 2.53
C GLY A 112 -13.48 13.36 1.69
N LEU A 113 -12.23 13.07 2.07
CA LEU A 113 -11.05 13.53 1.34
C LEU A 113 -10.83 12.81 0.02
N PHE A 114 -11.26 11.55 -0.11
CA PHE A 114 -11.08 10.75 -1.33
C PHE A 114 -11.95 11.18 -2.51
N ALA A 115 -12.87 12.11 -2.33
CA ALA A 115 -13.81 12.54 -3.36
C ALA A 115 -13.25 13.59 -4.34
N SER A 116 -12.02 14.11 -4.13
CA SER A 116 -11.47 15.21 -4.91
C SER A 116 -10.24 14.83 -5.74
N PRO A 117 -10.35 14.75 -7.09
CA PRO A 117 -9.21 14.44 -7.95
C PRO A 117 -8.05 15.43 -7.84
N ILE A 118 -8.35 16.74 -7.66
CA ILE A 118 -7.30 17.76 -7.50
C ILE A 118 -6.54 17.58 -6.18
N VAL A 119 -7.23 17.22 -5.10
CA VAL A 119 -6.60 16.94 -3.80
C VAL A 119 -5.70 15.72 -3.92
N ALA A 120 -6.15 14.66 -4.60
CA ALA A 120 -5.35 13.47 -4.86
C ALA A 120 -4.10 13.79 -5.70
N ALA A 121 -4.22 14.66 -6.72
CA ALA A 121 -3.09 15.08 -7.54
C ALA A 121 -2.05 15.88 -6.73
N LEU A 122 -2.49 16.80 -5.87
CA LEU A 122 -1.59 17.58 -5.02
C LEU A 122 -0.86 16.70 -3.99
N PHE A 123 -1.56 15.76 -3.37
CA PHE A 123 -0.92 14.81 -2.46
C PHE A 123 -0.04 13.78 -3.19
N LEU A 124 -0.31 13.47 -4.45
CA LEU A 124 0.60 12.67 -5.27
C LEU A 124 1.93 13.40 -5.50
N ILE A 125 1.90 14.73 -5.75
CA ILE A 125 3.12 15.55 -5.79
C ILE A 125 3.84 15.50 -4.42
N ALA A 126 3.11 15.67 -3.32
CA ALA A 126 3.66 15.57 -1.97
C ALA A 126 4.28 14.19 -1.69
N ASN A 127 3.68 13.11 -2.24
CA ASN A 127 4.24 11.77 -2.16
C ASN A 127 5.63 11.68 -2.83
N GLY A 128 5.84 12.33 -3.97
CA GLY A 128 7.16 12.41 -4.60
C GLY A 128 8.22 13.02 -3.68
N PHE A 129 7.89 14.12 -2.99
CA PHE A 129 8.80 14.71 -1.98
C PHE A 129 9.01 13.80 -0.77
N LEU A 130 7.97 13.08 -0.33
CA LEU A 130 8.07 12.10 0.75
C LEU A 130 9.07 10.99 0.42
N LEU A 131 9.04 10.47 -0.82
CA LEU A 131 9.95 9.41 -1.26
C LEU A 131 11.40 9.90 -1.27
N LEU A 132 11.68 11.10 -1.81
CA LEU A 132 13.03 11.68 -1.77
C LEU A 132 13.51 11.96 -0.36
N LEU A 133 12.62 12.41 0.53
CA LEU A 133 12.95 12.58 1.94
C LEU A 133 13.41 11.25 2.55
N GLY A 134 12.79 10.12 2.17
CA GLY A 134 13.20 8.78 2.60
C GLY A 134 14.63 8.44 2.21
N ASP A 135 14.98 8.59 0.94
CA ASP A 135 16.34 8.37 0.44
C ASP A 135 17.36 9.29 1.12
N TRP A 136 17.04 10.58 1.23
CA TRP A 136 17.91 11.55 1.88
C TRP A 136 18.16 11.27 3.39
N LEU A 137 17.10 10.88 4.13
CA LEU A 137 17.22 10.52 5.54
C LEU A 137 18.04 9.24 5.71
N ARG A 138 17.93 8.28 4.81
CA ARG A 138 18.74 7.07 4.80
C ARG A 138 20.23 7.41 4.67
N VAL A 139 20.62 8.15 3.63
CA VAL A 139 22.03 8.55 3.40
C VAL A 139 22.62 9.22 4.64
N ARG A 140 21.84 10.08 5.32
CA ARG A 140 22.28 10.70 6.58
C ARG A 140 22.42 9.71 7.74
N SER A 141 21.55 8.70 7.80
CA SER A 141 21.64 7.68 8.87
C SER A 141 22.82 6.75 8.67
N GLU A 142 23.15 6.38 7.45
CA GLU A 142 24.32 5.56 7.09
C GLU A 142 25.64 6.28 7.41
N ALA A 143 25.71 7.57 7.15
CA ALA A 143 26.86 8.39 7.52
C ALA A 143 27.12 8.44 9.05
N ARG A 144 26.13 8.09 9.87
CA ARG A 144 26.21 8.06 11.35
C ARG A 144 26.37 6.66 11.94
N ALA A 145 26.05 5.61 11.18
CA ALA A 145 26.04 4.24 11.68
C ALA A 145 27.07 3.37 10.95
N SER A 146 27.92 2.66 11.71
CA SER A 146 28.91 1.71 11.14
C SER A 146 28.29 0.42 10.58
N ARG A 147 27.00 0.21 10.72
CA ARG A 147 26.28 -1.00 10.25
C ARG A 147 24.83 -0.67 9.93
N THR A 148 24.37 -1.06 8.74
CA THR A 148 22.95 -1.03 8.35
C THR A 148 22.21 -2.15 9.07
N PRO A 149 21.15 -1.88 9.86
CA PRO A 149 20.37 -2.93 10.50
C PRO A 149 19.61 -3.75 9.43
N LYS A 150 19.49 -5.06 9.65
CA LYS A 150 18.63 -5.95 8.84
C LYS A 150 17.21 -5.95 9.40
N ALA A 151 16.21 -6.33 8.59
CA ALA A 151 14.82 -6.45 9.02
C ALA A 151 14.65 -7.31 10.28
N THR A 152 15.50 -8.32 10.45
CA THR A 152 15.58 -9.16 11.65
C THR A 152 16.06 -8.40 12.90
N SER A 153 16.70 -7.25 12.73
CA SER A 153 17.16 -6.38 13.82
C SER A 153 16.18 -5.23 14.13
N LEU A 154 15.10 -5.08 13.34
CA LEU A 154 14.07 -4.08 13.60
C LEU A 154 13.49 -4.27 15.00
N GLY A 155 13.55 -3.22 15.82
CA GLY A 155 12.95 -3.21 17.16
C GLY A 155 11.48 -2.77 17.11
N TRP A 156 10.76 -2.98 18.23
CA TRP A 156 9.35 -2.59 18.35
C TRP A 156 9.12 -1.07 18.13
N ARG A 157 10.07 -0.22 18.53
CA ARG A 157 9.99 1.24 18.29
C ARG A 157 10.05 1.57 16.80
N GLY A 158 10.92 0.88 16.05
CA GLY A 158 11.01 1.04 14.60
C GLY A 158 9.73 0.55 13.91
N ALA A 159 9.18 -0.61 14.32
CA ALA A 159 7.93 -1.11 13.80
C ALA A 159 6.76 -0.14 14.08
N LEU A 160 6.68 0.42 15.28
CA LEU A 160 5.68 1.42 15.64
C LEU A 160 5.84 2.70 14.81
N ALA A 161 7.08 3.17 14.60
CA ALA A 161 7.36 4.32 13.74
C ALA A 161 6.89 4.07 12.30
N ILE A 162 7.19 2.89 11.71
CA ILE A 162 6.68 2.49 10.40
C ILE A 162 5.15 2.54 10.38
N GLY A 163 4.52 2.07 11.47
CA GLY A 163 3.07 2.13 11.66
C GLY A 163 2.50 3.55 11.61
N PHE A 164 3.17 4.52 12.20
CA PHE A 164 2.76 5.93 12.11
C PHE A 164 3.04 6.52 10.73
N TRP A 165 4.19 6.21 10.11
CA TRP A 165 4.49 6.67 8.75
C TRP A 165 3.42 6.24 7.75
N GLN A 166 2.97 4.99 7.78
CA GLN A 166 1.93 4.53 6.85
C GLN A 166 0.57 5.22 7.04
N CYS A 167 0.31 5.85 8.21
CA CYS A 167 -0.92 6.62 8.43
C CYS A 167 -1.00 7.87 7.55
N LEU A 168 0.12 8.35 7.00
CA LEU A 168 0.12 9.41 5.98
C LEU A 168 -0.71 9.03 4.74
N ALA A 169 -0.87 7.74 4.47
CA ALA A 169 -1.69 7.24 3.36
C ALA A 169 -3.20 7.43 3.53
N PHE A 170 -3.66 7.92 4.69
CA PHE A 170 -5.03 8.43 4.82
C PHE A 170 -5.25 9.72 4.03
N LEU A 171 -4.20 10.37 3.58
CA LEU A 171 -4.27 11.48 2.63
C LEU A 171 -4.33 10.90 1.20
N PRO A 172 -5.37 11.21 0.41
CA PRO A 172 -5.52 10.67 -0.94
C PRO A 172 -4.37 11.15 -1.83
N GLY A 173 -3.65 10.23 -2.46
CA GLY A 173 -2.45 10.57 -3.26
C GLY A 173 -1.13 10.23 -2.55
N ILE A 174 -1.12 10.07 -1.22
CA ILE A 174 0.03 9.48 -0.51
C ILE A 174 -0.04 7.96 -0.62
N SER A 175 1.09 7.34 -0.96
CA SER A 175 1.22 5.89 -1.06
C SER A 175 1.44 5.25 0.30
N ARG A 176 0.61 4.26 0.67
CA ARG A 176 0.80 3.49 1.90
C ARG A 176 2.12 2.71 1.87
N SER A 177 2.38 2.02 0.77
CA SER A 177 3.64 1.30 0.58
C SER A 177 4.84 2.25 0.60
N GLY A 178 4.75 3.39 -0.08
CA GLY A 178 5.78 4.42 -0.08
C GLY A 178 6.06 4.97 1.31
N ALA A 179 5.03 5.38 2.04
CA ALA A 179 5.17 5.90 3.40
C ALA A 179 5.75 4.85 4.37
N ALA A 180 5.32 3.59 4.27
CA ALA A 180 5.88 2.50 5.08
C ALA A 180 7.35 2.21 4.72
N ILE A 181 7.73 2.26 3.43
CA ILE A 181 9.12 2.12 2.99
C ILE A 181 9.97 3.26 3.58
N VAL A 182 9.52 4.52 3.45
CA VAL A 182 10.22 5.67 4.05
C VAL A 182 10.37 5.50 5.56
N GLY A 183 9.31 5.08 6.26
CA GLY A 183 9.37 4.75 7.68
C GLY A 183 10.42 3.67 8.00
N GLY A 184 10.53 2.65 7.14
CA GLY A 184 11.55 1.61 7.24
C GLY A 184 12.98 2.13 7.07
N LEU A 185 13.21 3.00 6.07
CA LEU A 185 14.50 3.65 5.84
C LEU A 185 14.89 4.54 7.02
N VAL A 186 13.94 5.30 7.58
CA VAL A 186 14.15 6.10 8.80
C VAL A 186 14.47 5.22 10.01
N ALA A 187 13.87 4.03 10.10
CA ALA A 187 14.17 3.04 11.13
C ALA A 187 15.51 2.30 10.91
N GLY A 188 16.22 2.60 9.81
CA GLY A 188 17.54 2.05 9.49
C GLY A 188 17.52 0.76 8.67
N LEU A 189 16.40 0.41 8.05
CA LEU A 189 16.32 -0.69 7.11
C LEU A 189 16.89 -0.31 5.73
N GLN A 190 17.35 -1.29 4.98
CA GLN A 190 17.68 -1.14 3.56
C GLN A 190 16.41 -1.08 2.71
N HIS A 191 16.48 -0.58 1.45
CA HIS A 191 15.31 -0.46 0.57
C HIS A 191 14.58 -1.78 0.38
N ALA A 192 15.32 -2.86 0.11
CA ALA A 192 14.73 -4.19 -0.06
C ALA A 192 14.02 -4.69 1.21
N GLU A 193 14.60 -4.44 2.39
CA GLU A 193 14.03 -4.84 3.67
C GLU A 193 12.83 -3.97 4.06
N ALA A 194 12.90 -2.66 3.81
CA ALA A 194 11.80 -1.73 4.04
C ALA A 194 10.61 -2.05 3.13
N ALA A 195 10.85 -2.31 1.84
CA ALA A 195 9.82 -2.75 0.91
C ALA A 195 9.21 -4.09 1.32
N HIS A 196 10.03 -5.07 1.66
CA HIS A 196 9.60 -6.37 2.15
C HIS A 196 8.70 -6.26 3.39
N PHE A 197 9.12 -5.51 4.41
CA PHE A 197 8.33 -5.30 5.61
C PHE A 197 7.03 -4.52 5.33
N SER A 198 7.10 -3.49 4.46
CA SER A 198 5.91 -2.74 3.99
C SER A 198 4.88 -3.67 3.35
N PHE A 199 5.31 -4.65 2.54
CA PHE A 199 4.42 -5.60 1.89
C PHE A 199 3.85 -6.63 2.88
N LEU A 200 4.60 -7.06 3.87
CA LEU A 200 4.09 -7.95 4.92
C LEU A 200 2.99 -7.28 5.74
N ILE A 201 3.19 -6.03 6.20
CA ILE A 201 2.17 -5.31 6.99
C ILE A 201 0.96 -4.87 6.17
N ALA A 202 1.06 -4.85 4.83
CA ALA A 202 -0.07 -4.59 3.94
C ALA A 202 -1.18 -5.64 4.09
N THR A 203 -0.79 -6.90 4.21
CA THR A 203 -1.72 -8.03 4.27
C THR A 203 -2.74 -7.90 5.41
N PRO A 204 -2.35 -7.74 6.69
CA PRO A 204 -3.32 -7.58 7.79
C PRO A 204 -4.13 -6.29 7.69
N ILE A 205 -3.59 -5.20 7.14
CA ILE A 205 -4.31 -3.94 6.97
C ILE A 205 -5.43 -4.10 5.94
N ILE A 206 -5.12 -4.67 4.77
CA ILE A 206 -6.10 -4.90 3.71
C ILE A 206 -7.14 -5.93 4.16
N ALA A 207 -6.72 -6.99 4.85
CA ALA A 207 -7.63 -7.96 5.42
C ALA A 207 -8.59 -7.32 6.43
N GLY A 208 -8.09 -6.43 7.30
CA GLY A 208 -8.91 -5.67 8.24
C GLY A 208 -9.93 -4.78 7.54
N ALA A 209 -9.53 -4.04 6.52
CA ALA A 209 -10.43 -3.23 5.71
C ALA A 209 -11.50 -4.09 5.01
N ALA A 210 -11.12 -5.25 4.48
CA ALA A 210 -12.05 -6.19 3.85
C ALA A 210 -13.10 -6.72 4.83
N VAL A 211 -12.70 -7.07 6.05
CA VAL A 211 -13.63 -7.51 7.10
C VAL A 211 -14.67 -6.44 7.45
N LEU A 212 -14.29 -5.17 7.40
CA LEU A 212 -15.19 -4.05 7.68
C LEU A 212 -16.12 -3.70 6.51
N GLU A 213 -15.63 -3.78 5.28
CA GLU A 213 -16.34 -3.27 4.10
C GLU A 213 -17.14 -4.34 3.36
N ILE A 214 -16.67 -5.61 3.29
CA ILE A 214 -17.38 -6.68 2.59
C ILE A 214 -18.79 -6.93 3.16
N PRO A 215 -19.01 -6.97 4.50
CA PRO A 215 -20.36 -7.12 5.05
C PRO A 215 -21.30 -5.98 4.64
N LYS A 216 -20.78 -4.73 4.57
CA LYS A 216 -21.55 -3.58 4.11
C LYS A 216 -21.98 -3.73 2.65
N LEU A 217 -21.06 -4.23 1.80
CA LEU A 217 -21.36 -4.54 0.39
C LEU A 217 -22.45 -5.60 0.25
N LEU A 218 -22.34 -6.68 1.01
CA LEU A 218 -23.30 -7.78 0.96
C LEU A 218 -24.71 -7.39 1.48
N ALA A 219 -24.77 -6.36 2.33
CA ALA A 219 -26.01 -5.84 2.88
C ALA A 219 -26.76 -4.88 1.92
N LEU A 220 -26.13 -4.44 0.82
CA LEU A 220 -26.78 -3.56 -0.17
C LEU A 220 -27.79 -4.37 -1.02
N PRO A 221 -29.07 -3.97 -1.07
CA PRO A 221 -30.08 -4.66 -1.87
C PRO A 221 -29.72 -4.64 -3.36
N GLY A 222 -29.68 -5.81 -4.00
CA GLY A 222 -29.41 -5.95 -5.45
C GLY A 222 -27.93 -5.79 -5.85
N HIS A 223 -27.02 -5.55 -4.93
CA HIS A 223 -25.60 -5.25 -5.17
C HIS A 223 -24.65 -6.29 -4.54
N GLY A 224 -24.98 -7.57 -4.61
CA GLY A 224 -24.04 -8.63 -4.22
C GLY A 224 -22.74 -8.57 -5.01
N LEU A 225 -21.70 -9.31 -4.54
CA LEU A 225 -20.43 -9.49 -5.27
C LEU A 225 -20.75 -9.93 -6.72
N SER A 226 -20.75 -8.98 -7.66
CA SER A 226 -21.01 -9.29 -9.07
C SER A 226 -19.85 -10.12 -9.63
N GLY A 227 -20.14 -11.00 -10.57
CA GLY A 227 -19.11 -11.77 -11.27
C GLY A 227 -18.02 -10.87 -11.88
N LEU A 228 -18.39 -9.66 -12.30
CA LEU A 228 -17.44 -8.66 -12.80
C LEU A 228 -16.49 -8.15 -11.70
N ALA A 229 -17.00 -7.88 -10.49
CA ALA A 229 -16.15 -7.45 -9.37
C ALA A 229 -15.16 -8.54 -8.97
N LEU A 230 -15.61 -9.80 -8.89
CA LEU A 230 -14.75 -10.94 -8.59
C LEU A 230 -13.67 -11.15 -9.67
N ALA A 231 -14.06 -11.12 -10.95
CA ALA A 231 -13.12 -11.21 -12.06
C ALA A 231 -12.08 -10.07 -12.03
N SER A 232 -12.51 -8.84 -11.72
CA SER A 232 -11.64 -7.69 -11.54
C SER A 232 -10.69 -7.87 -10.35
N GLY A 233 -11.16 -8.45 -9.25
CA GLY A 233 -10.31 -8.80 -8.09
C GLY A 233 -9.21 -9.79 -8.47
N VAL A 234 -9.53 -10.81 -9.30
CA VAL A 234 -8.53 -11.75 -9.82
C VAL A 234 -7.50 -11.04 -10.70
N VAL A 235 -7.95 -10.17 -11.62
CA VAL A 235 -7.05 -9.37 -12.48
C VAL A 235 -6.13 -8.48 -11.62
N ALA A 236 -6.68 -7.79 -10.61
CA ALA A 236 -5.88 -7.01 -9.66
C ALA A 236 -4.86 -7.87 -8.91
N GLY A 237 -5.24 -9.08 -8.50
CA GLY A 237 -4.35 -10.04 -7.84
C GLY A 237 -3.20 -10.49 -8.75
N VAL A 238 -3.49 -10.87 -10.00
CA VAL A 238 -2.46 -11.29 -10.95
C VAL A 238 -1.47 -10.15 -11.23
N THR A 239 -1.97 -8.95 -11.51
CA THR A 239 -1.11 -7.78 -11.76
C THR A 239 -0.33 -7.39 -10.52
N ALA A 240 -0.91 -7.49 -9.32
CA ALA A 240 -0.21 -7.27 -8.06
C ALA A 240 0.93 -8.27 -7.85
N TYR A 241 0.70 -9.57 -8.11
CA TYR A 241 1.74 -10.60 -7.99
C TYR A 241 2.95 -10.28 -8.87
N LEU A 242 2.71 -9.89 -10.14
CA LEU A 242 3.76 -9.49 -11.07
C LEU A 242 4.47 -8.22 -10.58
N SER A 243 3.74 -7.27 -10.03
CA SER A 243 4.27 -6.03 -9.45
C SER A 243 5.18 -6.31 -8.24
N ILE A 244 4.77 -7.20 -7.33
CA ILE A 244 5.60 -7.63 -6.18
C ILE A 244 6.91 -8.24 -6.68
N ALA A 245 6.82 -9.18 -7.61
CA ALA A 245 7.99 -9.87 -8.15
C ALA A 245 8.97 -8.89 -8.79
N PHE A 246 8.46 -7.92 -9.55
CA PHE A 246 9.27 -6.86 -10.15
C PHE A 246 9.91 -5.97 -9.09
N LEU A 247 9.12 -5.42 -8.15
CA LEU A 247 9.60 -4.48 -7.13
C LEU A 247 10.62 -5.12 -6.18
N MET A 248 10.38 -6.36 -5.74
CA MET A 248 11.34 -7.07 -4.90
C MET A 248 12.67 -7.30 -5.62
N ARG A 249 12.62 -7.59 -6.93
CA ARG A 249 13.83 -7.69 -7.76
C ARG A 249 14.51 -6.34 -7.96
N TYR A 250 13.71 -5.29 -8.19
CA TYR A 250 14.19 -3.92 -8.37
C TYR A 250 14.93 -3.44 -7.12
N PHE A 251 14.31 -3.48 -5.95
CA PHE A 251 14.90 -3.01 -4.69
C PHE A 251 16.13 -3.82 -4.26
N ARG A 252 16.18 -5.12 -4.57
CA ARG A 252 17.40 -5.92 -4.32
C ARG A 252 18.59 -5.51 -5.19
N ARG A 253 18.34 -4.96 -6.37
CA ARG A 253 19.40 -4.52 -7.30
C ARG A 253 19.85 -3.09 -7.05
N HIS A 254 18.99 -2.25 -6.48
CA HIS A 254 19.21 -0.82 -6.24
C HIS A 254 19.21 -0.51 -4.74
N ASP A 255 19.81 -1.38 -3.92
CA ASP A 255 19.75 -1.26 -2.46
C ASP A 255 20.67 -0.17 -1.89
N PHE A 256 21.62 0.32 -2.70
CA PHE A 256 22.63 1.29 -2.28
C PHE A 256 22.45 2.69 -2.88
N ASP A 257 21.55 2.85 -3.85
CA ASP A 257 21.35 4.10 -4.58
C ASP A 257 19.93 4.66 -4.36
N ASP A 258 19.65 5.79 -4.99
CA ASP A 258 18.38 6.53 -4.97
C ASP A 258 17.20 5.72 -5.57
N ALA A 259 16.90 4.58 -4.93
CA ALA A 259 15.94 3.62 -5.43
C ALA A 259 14.50 4.15 -5.49
N LEU A 260 14.18 5.20 -4.73
CA LEU A 260 12.87 5.82 -4.74
C LEU A 260 12.74 6.97 -5.73
N VAL A 261 13.86 7.48 -6.27
CA VAL A 261 13.88 8.63 -7.21
C VAL A 261 13.00 8.43 -8.45
N PRO A 262 13.02 7.29 -9.16
CA PRO A 262 12.16 7.11 -10.34
C PRO A 262 10.67 7.23 -10.01
N PHE A 263 10.27 6.73 -8.83
CA PHE A 263 8.88 6.81 -8.37
C PHE A 263 8.51 8.24 -7.94
N ALA A 264 9.46 8.99 -7.34
CA ALA A 264 9.27 10.40 -6.99
C ALA A 264 9.06 11.25 -8.25
N ILE A 265 9.89 11.07 -9.29
CA ILE A 265 9.75 11.76 -10.58
C ILE A 265 8.39 11.45 -11.21
N TYR A 266 7.98 10.17 -11.19
CA TYR A 266 6.67 9.76 -11.67
C TYR A 266 5.54 10.48 -10.91
N CYS A 267 5.59 10.51 -9.57
CA CYS A 267 4.58 11.18 -8.75
C CYS A 267 4.48 12.67 -9.08
N TRP A 268 5.60 13.35 -9.31
CA TRP A 268 5.59 14.76 -9.73
C TRP A 268 5.00 14.95 -11.11
N ALA A 269 5.44 14.17 -12.10
CA ALA A 269 4.95 14.29 -13.46
C ALA A 269 3.44 13.98 -13.55
N ALA A 270 3.00 12.86 -12.95
CA ALA A 270 1.60 12.47 -12.96
C ALA A 270 0.73 13.42 -12.15
N GLY A 271 1.19 13.83 -10.94
CA GLY A 271 0.45 14.73 -10.08
C GLY A 271 0.35 16.14 -10.66
N ALA A 272 1.46 16.70 -11.17
CA ALA A 272 1.44 18.03 -11.81
C ALA A 272 0.61 18.03 -13.10
N GLY A 273 0.76 17.01 -13.94
CA GLY A 273 -0.04 16.87 -15.16
C GLY A 273 -1.54 16.76 -14.86
N ALA A 274 -1.92 15.97 -13.87
CA ALA A 274 -3.31 15.86 -13.43
C ALA A 274 -3.84 17.18 -12.86
N ALA A 275 -3.07 17.82 -11.96
CA ALA A 275 -3.46 19.11 -11.37
C ALA A 275 -3.65 20.18 -12.43
N PHE A 276 -2.77 20.25 -13.43
CA PHE A 276 -2.88 21.18 -14.55
C PHE A 276 -4.19 20.99 -15.33
N VAL A 277 -4.55 19.75 -15.66
CA VAL A 277 -5.80 19.45 -16.40
C VAL A 277 -7.05 19.75 -15.57
N PHE A 278 -7.00 19.57 -14.21
CA PHE A 278 -8.17 19.82 -13.37
C PHE A 278 -8.39 21.31 -13.02
N VAL A 279 -7.39 22.17 -13.22
CA VAL A 279 -7.50 23.62 -13.00
C VAL A 279 -7.94 24.37 -14.26
N LEU A 280 -7.65 23.82 -15.45
CA LEU A 280 -8.13 24.34 -16.75
C LEU A 280 -9.58 23.95 -17.03
#